data_8440f70be073665f33d408a3957453e9
#
_entry.id   8440f70be073665f33d408a3957453e9
#
_cell.length_a   1.000
_cell.length_b   1.000
_cell.length_c   1.000
_cell.angle_alpha   90.00
_cell.angle_beta   90.00
_cell.angle_gamma   90.00
#
_symmetry.space_group_name_H-M   'P 1'
#
loop_
_entity.id
_entity.type
_entity.pdbx_description
1 polymer ?
#
loop_
_entity_poly.entity_id
_entity_poly.type
_entity_poly.pdbx_seq_one_letter_code
_entity_poly.pdbx_strand_id
1 'polypeptide(L)'
;YKLMQMYRMDRNDGRADMFVSSFIDGVDWKDEVASLDRMSKVTKQQIGDFANKYFGDNYALIYKRQGKDPNEKKIDKPKITPIVMNRDSSSLFLKEIQASKVAPIEPVFLDYSKDLQKLTAQSNIPVLYKENTSNDLFSLMYVFDMGTNNDKAMGTAFEYMKYLGTSKMSLKEINEEFYKLACYFNVFPGSDRTYVMLEGLKENMPKAMALFEEILADAQVNKEAYGNLAGDILKKRTDAKLNQGQNFNKLIQYAIWGPKSPATNVLTTAELQQMDPQELVDRIHKINSFDHKIL
;
A
#
# COMPACT_ATOMS: atom_id res chain seq x y z
N TYR A 1 2.23 -14.81 -2.50
CA TYR A 1 3.33 -15.23 -1.62
C TYR A 1 4.70 -15.05 -2.30
N LYS A 2 4.95 -15.57 -3.53
CA LYS A 2 6.22 -15.41 -4.25
C LYS A 2 6.67 -13.94 -4.27
N LEU A 3 5.81 -13.02 -4.71
CA LEU A 3 6.08 -11.59 -4.75
C LEU A 3 6.46 -11.02 -3.38
N MET A 4 5.66 -11.31 -2.35
CA MET A 4 5.93 -10.85 -0.98
C MET A 4 7.24 -11.37 -0.43
N GLN A 5 7.58 -12.63 -0.70
CA GLN A 5 8.86 -13.22 -0.29
C GLN A 5 10.03 -12.54 -1.00
N MET A 6 9.91 -12.23 -2.30
CA MET A 6 10.95 -11.50 -3.03
C MET A 6 11.19 -10.10 -2.43
N TYR A 7 10.14 -9.35 -2.12
CA TYR A 7 10.28 -8.06 -1.42
C TYR A 7 10.92 -8.21 -0.02
N ARG A 8 10.53 -9.26 0.72
CA ARG A 8 11.12 -9.53 2.04
C ARG A 8 12.61 -9.86 1.93
N MET A 9 12.99 -10.65 0.93
CA MET A 9 14.38 -11.06 0.71
C MET A 9 15.27 -9.96 0.12
N ASP A 10 14.69 -8.94 -0.50
CA ASP A 10 15.44 -7.79 -1.03
C ASP A 10 16.07 -6.94 0.09
N ARG A 11 15.51 -7.00 1.28
CA ARG A 11 15.95 -6.24 2.45
C ARG A 11 16.79 -7.10 3.40
N ASN A 12 17.84 -6.51 3.98
CA ASN A 12 18.71 -7.20 4.97
C ASN A 12 17.94 -7.60 6.23
N ASP A 13 17.08 -6.70 6.74
CA ASP A 13 16.22 -6.98 7.89
C ASP A 13 15.22 -8.11 7.58
N GLY A 14 14.62 -8.12 6.39
CA GLY A 14 13.72 -9.19 5.98
C GLY A 14 14.40 -10.57 5.93
N ARG A 15 15.66 -10.64 5.44
CA ARG A 15 16.45 -11.88 5.48
C ARG A 15 16.78 -12.31 6.91
N ALA A 16 17.19 -11.37 7.75
CA ALA A 16 17.46 -11.64 9.15
C ALA A 16 16.21 -12.15 9.90
N ASP A 17 15.06 -11.51 9.68
CA ASP A 17 13.79 -11.93 10.26
C ASP A 17 13.37 -13.35 9.85
N MET A 18 13.71 -13.79 8.64
CA MET A 18 13.42 -15.16 8.22
C MET A 18 14.21 -16.17 9.05
N PHE A 19 15.50 -15.92 9.32
CA PHE A 19 16.31 -16.79 10.18
C PHE A 19 15.78 -16.81 11.62
N VAL A 20 15.46 -15.63 12.16
CA VAL A 20 14.91 -15.50 13.52
C VAL A 20 13.58 -16.23 13.65
N SER A 21 12.67 -16.05 12.70
CA SER A 21 11.35 -16.72 12.70
C SER A 21 11.51 -18.24 12.61
N SER A 22 12.32 -18.73 11.69
CA SER A 22 12.60 -20.17 11.54
C SER A 22 13.14 -20.77 12.83
N PHE A 23 14.04 -20.07 13.53
CA PHE A 23 14.59 -20.49 14.81
C PHE A 23 13.53 -20.52 15.94
N ILE A 24 12.71 -19.46 16.03
CA ILE A 24 11.67 -19.35 17.08
C ILE A 24 10.60 -20.42 16.88
N ASP A 25 10.19 -20.65 15.64
CA ASP A 25 9.13 -21.59 15.28
C ASP A 25 9.64 -23.05 15.26
N GLY A 26 10.95 -23.26 15.42
CA GLY A 26 11.57 -24.58 15.38
C GLY A 26 11.47 -25.24 14.00
N VAL A 27 11.38 -24.43 12.93
CA VAL A 27 11.34 -24.90 11.54
C VAL A 27 12.76 -25.06 11.03
N ASP A 28 13.09 -26.22 10.44
CA ASP A 28 14.39 -26.40 9.80
C ASP A 28 14.53 -25.41 8.63
N TRP A 29 15.71 -24.79 8.51
CA TRP A 29 15.98 -23.81 7.46
C TRP A 29 15.74 -24.37 6.05
N LYS A 30 16.03 -25.65 5.84
CA LYS A 30 15.75 -26.34 4.59
C LYS A 30 14.26 -26.34 4.26
N ASP A 31 13.43 -26.51 5.29
CA ASP A 31 11.97 -26.49 5.13
C ASP A 31 11.44 -25.08 4.91
N GLU A 32 12.02 -24.07 5.55
CA GLU A 32 11.67 -22.68 5.30
C GLU A 32 11.94 -22.30 3.84
N VAL A 33 13.13 -22.60 3.33
CA VAL A 33 13.50 -22.32 1.93
C VAL A 33 12.57 -23.03 0.94
N ALA A 34 12.15 -24.27 1.24
CA ALA A 34 11.23 -25.04 0.39
C ALA A 34 9.74 -24.68 0.55
N SER A 35 9.41 -23.65 1.33
CA SER A 35 8.02 -23.31 1.67
C SER A 35 7.16 -22.98 0.44
N LEU A 36 7.68 -22.19 -0.50
CA LEU A 36 6.99 -21.86 -1.74
C LEU A 36 6.74 -23.09 -2.63
N ASP A 37 7.72 -23.97 -2.75
CA ASP A 37 7.59 -25.20 -3.54
C ASP A 37 6.54 -26.13 -2.93
N ARG A 38 6.45 -26.18 -1.60
CA ARG A 38 5.38 -26.93 -0.91
C ARG A 38 4.01 -26.29 -1.15
N MET A 39 3.91 -24.97 -1.01
CA MET A 39 2.65 -24.25 -1.25
C MET A 39 2.15 -24.38 -2.68
N SER A 40 3.05 -24.40 -3.67
CA SER A 40 2.68 -24.54 -5.08
C SER A 40 2.01 -25.89 -5.40
N LYS A 41 2.21 -26.91 -4.56
CA LYS A 41 1.63 -28.25 -4.70
C LYS A 41 0.28 -28.42 -4.00
N VAL A 42 -0.15 -27.42 -3.20
CA VAL A 42 -1.43 -27.47 -2.49
C VAL A 42 -2.58 -27.32 -3.48
N THR A 43 -3.49 -28.30 -3.47
CA THR A 43 -4.63 -28.33 -4.37
C THR A 43 -5.86 -27.63 -3.76
N LYS A 44 -6.78 -27.18 -4.62
CA LYS A 44 -8.08 -26.63 -4.18
C LYS A 44 -8.84 -27.61 -3.27
N GLN A 45 -8.78 -28.91 -3.58
CA GLN A 45 -9.43 -29.96 -2.77
C GLN A 45 -8.85 -29.99 -1.35
N GLN A 46 -7.53 -30.00 -1.22
CA GLN A 46 -6.88 -30.00 0.10
C GLN A 46 -7.24 -28.77 0.94
N ILE A 47 -7.40 -27.58 0.32
CA ILE A 47 -7.87 -26.38 1.01
C ILE A 47 -9.32 -26.55 1.49
N GLY A 48 -10.19 -27.11 0.64
CA GLY A 48 -11.58 -27.42 1.01
C GLY A 48 -11.68 -28.42 2.16
N ASP A 49 -10.89 -29.50 2.09
CA ASP A 49 -10.86 -30.53 3.12
C ASP A 49 -10.36 -29.98 4.46
N PHE A 50 -9.34 -29.12 4.43
CA PHE A 50 -8.84 -28.43 5.60
C PHE A 50 -9.92 -27.51 6.22
N ALA A 51 -10.59 -26.70 5.40
CA ALA A 51 -11.65 -25.83 5.87
C ALA A 51 -12.80 -26.62 6.50
N ASN A 52 -13.26 -27.68 5.85
CA ASN A 52 -14.33 -28.55 6.35
C ASN A 52 -13.95 -29.26 7.67
N LYS A 53 -12.67 -29.58 7.83
CA LYS A 53 -12.17 -30.23 9.06
C LYS A 53 -12.06 -29.28 10.25
N TYR A 54 -11.60 -28.03 10.02
CA TYR A 54 -11.20 -27.13 11.10
C TYR A 54 -12.16 -25.95 11.33
N PHE A 55 -12.99 -25.58 10.35
CA PHE A 55 -13.95 -24.46 10.47
C PHE A 55 -15.38 -24.97 10.73
N GLY A 56 -15.54 -25.82 11.73
CA GLY A 56 -16.83 -26.25 12.24
C GLY A 56 -17.37 -25.36 13.36
N ASP A 57 -18.26 -25.91 14.18
CA ASP A 57 -18.92 -25.17 15.26
C ASP A 57 -18.02 -24.86 16.49
N ASN A 58 -16.75 -25.26 16.45
CA ASN A 58 -15.78 -25.00 17.49
C ASN A 58 -15.11 -23.62 17.34
N TYR A 59 -15.90 -22.56 17.59
CA TYR A 59 -15.41 -21.19 17.53
C TYR A 59 -15.89 -20.36 18.73
N ALA A 60 -15.16 -19.29 19.05
CA ALA A 60 -15.59 -18.27 20.00
C ALA A 60 -16.11 -17.05 19.26
N LEU A 61 -17.38 -16.69 19.50
CA LEU A 61 -17.99 -15.51 18.89
C LEU A 61 -17.99 -14.35 19.90
N ILE A 62 -17.33 -13.25 19.52
CA ILE A 62 -17.28 -12.04 20.34
C ILE A 62 -18.11 -10.95 19.66
N TYR A 63 -19.12 -10.46 20.38
CA TYR A 63 -19.96 -9.35 19.93
C TYR A 63 -19.41 -8.01 20.44
N LYS A 64 -19.03 -7.12 19.53
CA LYS A 64 -18.75 -5.72 19.86
C LYS A 64 -20.03 -4.90 19.64
N ARG A 65 -20.64 -4.42 20.71
CA ARG A 65 -21.85 -3.58 20.67
C ARG A 65 -21.53 -2.14 21.06
N GLN A 66 -22.29 -1.19 20.52
CA GLN A 66 -22.18 0.21 20.93
C GLN A 66 -22.88 0.40 22.27
N GLY A 67 -22.27 1.21 23.15
CA GLY A 67 -22.81 1.53 24.47
C GLY A 67 -21.95 1.00 25.61
N LYS A 68 -22.44 1.17 26.86
CA LYS A 68 -21.85 0.59 28.06
C LYS A 68 -22.63 -0.64 28.45
N ASP A 69 -21.93 -1.73 28.77
CA ASP A 69 -22.55 -2.88 29.38
C ASP A 69 -22.79 -2.59 30.88
N PRO A 70 -24.04 -2.56 31.35
CA PRO A 70 -24.33 -2.34 32.79
C PRO A 70 -23.81 -3.47 33.67
N ASN A 71 -23.53 -4.65 33.09
CA ASN A 71 -23.05 -5.83 33.79
C ASN A 71 -21.54 -6.05 33.66
N GLU A 72 -20.78 -5.01 33.25
CA GLU A 72 -19.32 -5.11 33.07
C GLU A 72 -18.67 -5.58 34.40
N LYS A 73 -18.15 -6.80 34.36
CA LYS A 73 -17.39 -7.35 35.49
C LYS A 73 -15.98 -6.78 35.44
N LYS A 74 -15.63 -5.93 36.40
CA LYS A 74 -14.24 -5.50 36.56
C LYS A 74 -13.43 -6.71 37.05
N ILE A 75 -12.46 -7.09 36.26
CA ILE A 75 -11.45 -8.06 36.66
C ILE A 75 -10.38 -7.29 37.46
N ASP A 76 -10.08 -7.76 38.67
CA ASP A 76 -8.99 -7.19 39.44
C ASP A 76 -7.67 -7.32 38.68
N LYS A 77 -6.93 -6.22 38.60
CA LYS A 77 -5.61 -6.25 37.95
C LYS A 77 -4.70 -7.22 38.72
N PRO A 78 -4.13 -8.23 38.07
CA PRO A 78 -3.13 -9.08 38.69
C PRO A 78 -1.97 -8.22 39.20
N LYS A 79 -1.38 -8.56 40.33
CA LYS A 79 -0.15 -7.94 40.77
C LYS A 79 0.95 -8.23 39.78
N ILE A 80 1.41 -7.18 39.06
CA ILE A 80 2.55 -7.30 38.16
C ILE A 80 3.80 -7.20 39.02
N THR A 81 4.63 -8.25 39.04
CA THR A 81 5.93 -8.20 39.67
C THR A 81 6.80 -7.16 38.94
N PRO A 82 7.28 -6.12 39.63
CA PRO A 82 8.15 -5.14 38.98
C PRO A 82 9.41 -5.84 38.44
N ILE A 83 9.68 -5.68 37.16
CA ILE A 83 10.94 -6.12 36.56
C ILE A 83 11.96 -5.04 36.86
N VAL A 84 12.98 -5.38 37.67
CA VAL A 84 14.12 -4.51 37.90
C VAL A 84 14.95 -4.48 36.61
N MET A 85 14.78 -3.41 35.82
CA MET A 85 15.61 -3.20 34.63
C MET A 85 16.96 -2.60 35.07
N ASN A 86 18.01 -3.41 34.96
CA ASN A 86 19.36 -2.91 35.13
C ASN A 86 19.80 -2.25 33.81
N ARG A 87 19.67 -0.93 33.69
CA ARG A 87 20.04 -0.16 32.49
C ARG A 87 21.55 0.06 32.37
N ASP A 88 22.30 -0.17 33.43
CA ASP A 88 23.73 0.13 33.53
C ASP A 88 24.63 -1.10 33.28
N SER A 89 23.99 -2.29 33.12
CA SER A 89 24.76 -3.50 32.80
C SER A 89 24.38 -4.08 31.46
N SER A 90 25.40 -4.50 30.72
CA SER A 90 25.25 -5.22 29.46
C SER A 90 25.74 -6.64 29.62
N SER A 91 25.12 -7.61 28.92
CA SER A 91 25.62 -8.98 28.86
C SER A 91 27.02 -9.02 28.24
N LEU A 92 27.80 -10.07 28.55
CA LEU A 92 29.09 -10.28 27.90
C LEU A 92 28.97 -10.32 26.39
N PHE A 93 27.95 -11.00 25.86
CA PHE A 93 27.66 -11.08 24.44
C PHE A 93 27.42 -9.70 23.81
N LEU A 94 26.66 -8.83 24.47
CA LEU A 94 26.45 -7.47 23.94
C LEU A 94 27.74 -6.65 23.97
N LYS A 95 28.56 -6.80 25.02
CA LYS A 95 29.88 -6.14 25.11
C LYS A 95 30.81 -6.59 23.99
N GLU A 96 30.84 -7.88 23.67
CA GLU A 96 31.62 -8.43 22.56
C GLU A 96 31.17 -7.88 21.20
N ILE A 97 29.84 -7.82 20.96
CA ILE A 97 29.30 -7.20 19.75
C ILE A 97 29.70 -5.73 19.67
N GLN A 98 29.53 -4.97 20.75
CA GLN A 98 29.87 -3.55 20.77
C GLN A 98 31.38 -3.28 20.61
N ALA A 99 32.21 -4.19 21.06
CA ALA A 99 33.67 -4.13 20.90
C ALA A 99 34.16 -4.61 19.53
N SER A 100 33.30 -5.27 18.75
CA SER A 100 33.65 -5.75 17.41
C SER A 100 33.97 -4.59 16.48
N LYS A 101 35.07 -4.69 15.74
CA LYS A 101 35.43 -3.71 14.73
C LYS A 101 34.62 -4.00 13.46
N VAL A 102 33.69 -3.14 13.15
CA VAL A 102 32.92 -3.20 11.90
C VAL A 102 33.51 -2.19 10.93
N ALA A 103 33.77 -2.61 9.69
CA ALA A 103 34.19 -1.67 8.64
C ALA A 103 33.06 -0.65 8.39
N PRO A 104 33.38 0.64 8.27
CA PRO A 104 32.38 1.65 7.95
C PRO A 104 31.71 1.33 6.61
N ILE A 105 30.42 1.55 6.53
CA ILE A 105 29.68 1.46 5.27
C ILE A 105 29.90 2.78 4.54
N GLU A 106 30.58 2.73 3.41
CA GLU A 106 30.73 3.91 2.56
C GLU A 106 29.43 4.17 1.79
N PRO A 107 28.95 5.43 1.75
CA PRO A 107 27.76 5.76 1.00
C PRO A 107 28.02 5.63 -0.51
N VAL A 108 27.09 4.97 -1.19
CA VAL A 108 27.10 4.89 -2.66
C VAL A 108 26.19 6.00 -3.21
N PHE A 109 26.80 7.02 -3.80
CA PHE A 109 26.07 8.11 -4.44
C PHE A 109 25.72 7.73 -5.89
N LEU A 110 24.45 8.00 -6.27
CA LEU A 110 24.02 7.83 -7.66
C LEU A 110 24.55 8.98 -8.52
N ASP A 111 25.21 8.64 -9.62
CA ASP A 111 25.52 9.56 -10.71
C ASP A 111 24.41 9.47 -11.76
N TYR A 112 23.45 10.38 -11.71
CA TYR A 112 22.31 10.39 -12.63
C TYR A 112 22.68 10.50 -14.12
N SER A 113 23.92 10.86 -14.45
CA SER A 113 24.40 10.88 -15.82
C SER A 113 24.88 9.51 -16.32
N LYS A 114 25.26 8.62 -15.40
CA LYS A 114 25.83 7.29 -15.70
C LYS A 114 24.92 6.15 -15.26
N ASP A 115 24.24 6.32 -14.11
CA ASP A 115 23.45 5.26 -13.47
C ASP A 115 22.02 5.17 -14.03
N LEU A 116 21.57 6.17 -14.81
CA LEU A 116 20.27 6.21 -15.44
C LEU A 116 20.39 6.31 -16.95
N GLN A 117 19.54 5.55 -17.64
CA GLN A 117 19.34 5.72 -19.08
C GLN A 117 18.19 6.70 -19.31
N LYS A 118 18.42 7.73 -20.11
CA LYS A 118 17.41 8.69 -20.55
C LYS A 118 16.85 8.24 -21.88
N LEU A 119 15.60 7.84 -21.89
CA LEU A 119 14.88 7.36 -23.05
C LEU A 119 13.69 8.29 -23.33
N THR A 120 13.08 8.11 -24.48
CA THR A 120 11.86 8.83 -24.87
C THR A 120 10.84 7.82 -25.38
N ALA A 121 9.67 7.79 -24.77
CA ALA A 121 8.55 7.00 -25.25
C ALA A 121 7.78 7.75 -26.36
N GLN A 122 6.71 7.13 -26.88
CA GLN A 122 5.82 7.78 -27.84
C GLN A 122 5.32 9.12 -27.30
N SER A 123 4.99 10.05 -28.18
CA SER A 123 4.55 11.41 -27.83
C SER A 123 5.57 12.24 -27.03
N ASN A 124 6.86 11.92 -27.19
CA ASN A 124 7.98 12.60 -26.52
C ASN A 124 7.95 12.54 -24.98
N ILE A 125 7.33 11.51 -24.41
CA ILE A 125 7.30 11.33 -22.95
C ILE A 125 8.70 10.94 -22.46
N PRO A 126 9.31 11.71 -21.53
CA PRO A 126 10.62 11.39 -20.97
C PRO A 126 10.55 10.12 -20.11
N VAL A 127 11.52 9.23 -20.31
CA VAL A 127 11.66 8.00 -19.52
C VAL A 127 13.03 7.98 -18.86
N LEU A 128 13.08 7.77 -17.57
CA LEU A 128 14.30 7.51 -16.81
C LEU A 128 14.32 6.05 -16.40
N TYR A 129 15.25 5.30 -16.96
CA TYR A 129 15.33 3.85 -16.77
C TYR A 129 16.59 3.44 -16.02
N LYS A 130 16.43 2.53 -15.06
CA LYS A 130 17.53 1.80 -14.43
C LYS A 130 17.20 0.33 -14.39
N GLU A 131 18.10 -0.51 -14.90
CA GLU A 131 17.92 -1.95 -14.81
C GLU A 131 18.02 -2.44 -13.39
N ASN A 132 17.03 -3.25 -12.95
CA ASN A 132 17.12 -4.01 -11.72
C ASN A 132 17.88 -5.31 -11.97
N THR A 133 19.09 -5.38 -11.42
CA THR A 133 19.99 -6.55 -11.50
C THR A 133 19.97 -7.40 -10.24
N SER A 134 19.23 -6.99 -9.20
CA SER A 134 19.22 -7.66 -7.89
C SER A 134 18.21 -8.80 -7.82
N ASN A 135 17.07 -8.63 -8.50
CA ASN A 135 15.95 -9.57 -8.47
C ASN A 135 15.05 -9.41 -9.70
N ASP A 136 14.00 -10.24 -9.81
CA ASP A 136 13.05 -10.21 -10.92
C ASP A 136 11.82 -9.33 -10.64
N LEU A 137 11.98 -8.26 -9.88
CA LEU A 137 10.94 -7.26 -9.66
C LEU A 137 11.12 -6.06 -10.59
N PHE A 138 10.00 -5.43 -10.93
CA PHE A 138 9.99 -4.12 -11.56
C PHE A 138 9.21 -3.12 -10.71
N SER A 139 9.55 -1.85 -10.84
CA SER A 139 8.78 -0.72 -10.36
C SER A 139 8.70 0.29 -11.50
N LEU A 140 7.50 0.63 -11.91
CA LEU A 140 7.21 1.63 -12.95
C LEU A 140 6.42 2.75 -12.30
N MET A 141 6.87 3.98 -12.47
CA MET A 141 6.21 5.14 -11.90
C MET A 141 5.89 6.16 -13.00
N TYR A 142 4.60 6.50 -13.14
CA TYR A 142 4.17 7.66 -13.90
C TYR A 142 4.11 8.85 -12.94
N VAL A 143 4.75 9.94 -13.32
CA VAL A 143 4.75 11.19 -12.55
C VAL A 143 4.07 12.28 -13.36
N PHE A 144 2.82 12.57 -13.04
CA PHE A 144 2.02 13.60 -13.68
C PHE A 144 2.25 14.95 -12.97
N ASP A 145 2.54 16.01 -13.74
CA ASP A 145 2.71 17.36 -13.21
C ASP A 145 1.32 18.03 -12.98
N MET A 146 0.46 17.31 -12.23
CA MET A 146 -0.90 17.67 -11.90
C MET A 146 -1.27 17.05 -10.54
N GLY A 147 -1.80 17.85 -9.63
CA GLY A 147 -2.17 17.42 -8.29
C GLY A 147 -3.42 18.11 -7.74
N THR A 148 -3.68 17.94 -6.45
CA THR A 148 -4.88 18.48 -5.80
C THR A 148 -4.91 20.00 -5.72
N ASN A 149 -3.77 20.70 -5.86
CA ASN A 149 -3.72 22.15 -5.99
C ASN A 149 -4.26 22.65 -7.34
N ASN A 150 -4.16 21.83 -8.38
CA ASN A 150 -4.68 22.12 -9.71
C ASN A 150 -6.17 21.75 -9.81
N ASP A 151 -6.55 20.58 -9.28
CA ASP A 151 -7.92 20.10 -9.20
C ASP A 151 -8.16 19.34 -7.89
N LYS A 152 -8.92 19.94 -6.96
CA LYS A 152 -9.20 19.35 -5.65
C LYS A 152 -10.00 18.03 -5.71
N ALA A 153 -10.66 17.74 -6.84
CA ALA A 153 -11.39 16.49 -7.03
C ALA A 153 -10.48 15.33 -7.43
N MET A 154 -9.22 15.60 -7.83
CA MET A 154 -8.31 14.60 -8.34
C MET A 154 -8.03 13.47 -7.34
N GLY A 155 -7.86 13.82 -6.05
CA GLY A 155 -7.69 12.82 -5.00
C GLY A 155 -8.87 11.86 -4.90
N THR A 156 -10.09 12.40 -4.99
CA THR A 156 -11.32 11.60 -4.96
C THR A 156 -11.47 10.77 -6.23
N ALA A 157 -11.10 11.28 -7.40
CA ALA A 157 -11.15 10.56 -8.67
C ALA A 157 -10.26 9.30 -8.63
N PHE A 158 -9.03 9.42 -8.15
CA PHE A 158 -8.12 8.28 -8.06
C PHE A 158 -8.49 7.31 -6.92
N GLU A 159 -9.07 7.79 -5.84
CA GLU A 159 -9.62 6.88 -4.83
C GLU A 159 -10.82 6.10 -5.39
N TYR A 160 -11.68 6.76 -6.19
CA TYR A 160 -12.82 6.15 -6.84
C TYR A 160 -12.42 5.12 -7.90
N MET A 161 -11.34 5.35 -8.66
CA MET A 161 -10.82 4.44 -9.68
C MET A 161 -10.58 3.02 -9.14
N LYS A 162 -10.22 2.88 -7.87
CA LYS A 162 -10.00 1.58 -7.22
C LYS A 162 -11.24 0.71 -7.10
N TYR A 163 -12.42 1.27 -7.38
CA TYR A 163 -13.71 0.59 -7.29
C TYR A 163 -14.40 0.43 -8.65
N LEU A 164 -13.68 0.73 -9.74
CA LEU A 164 -14.24 0.72 -11.08
C LEU A 164 -13.79 -0.48 -11.89
N GLY A 165 -14.69 -0.95 -12.75
CA GLY A 165 -14.36 -1.85 -13.86
C GLY A 165 -14.16 -1.08 -15.14
N THR A 166 -13.94 -1.80 -16.23
CA THR A 166 -13.96 -1.30 -17.63
C THR A 166 -15.20 -1.81 -18.37
N SER A 167 -15.39 -1.39 -19.61
CA SER A 167 -16.46 -1.94 -20.46
C SER A 167 -16.32 -3.45 -20.72
N LYS A 168 -15.11 -4.01 -20.53
CA LYS A 168 -14.78 -5.41 -20.84
C LYS A 168 -14.66 -6.28 -19.58
N MET A 169 -14.29 -5.68 -18.46
CA MET A 169 -13.95 -6.42 -17.24
C MET A 169 -14.57 -5.76 -16.01
N SER A 170 -15.20 -6.56 -15.17
CA SER A 170 -15.63 -6.12 -13.85
C SER A 170 -14.41 -5.82 -12.94
N LEU A 171 -14.60 -5.06 -11.87
CA LEU A 171 -13.58 -4.83 -10.85
C LEU A 171 -13.00 -6.14 -10.30
N LYS A 172 -13.86 -7.16 -10.13
CA LYS A 172 -13.42 -8.48 -9.65
C LYS A 172 -12.45 -9.13 -10.63
N GLU A 173 -12.78 -9.13 -11.92
CA GLU A 173 -11.93 -9.69 -12.97
C GLU A 173 -10.60 -8.93 -13.09
N ILE A 174 -10.62 -7.61 -13.02
CA ILE A 174 -9.40 -6.79 -12.99
C ILE A 174 -8.50 -7.19 -11.82
N ASN A 175 -9.05 -7.30 -10.61
CA ASN A 175 -8.29 -7.70 -9.44
C ASN A 175 -7.74 -9.12 -9.55
N GLU A 176 -8.52 -10.04 -10.13
CA GLU A 176 -8.07 -11.42 -10.39
C GLU A 176 -6.93 -11.46 -11.41
N GLU A 177 -6.98 -10.63 -12.46
CA GLU A 177 -5.90 -10.57 -13.45
C GLU A 177 -4.62 -9.97 -12.85
N PHE A 178 -4.71 -8.86 -12.10
CA PHE A 178 -3.53 -8.35 -11.38
C PHE A 178 -2.95 -9.36 -10.40
N TYR A 179 -3.81 -10.10 -9.69
CA TYR A 179 -3.37 -11.15 -8.78
C TYR A 179 -2.63 -12.29 -9.52
N LYS A 180 -3.17 -12.77 -10.66
CA LYS A 180 -2.52 -13.80 -11.50
C LYS A 180 -1.17 -13.33 -12.04
N LEU A 181 -1.06 -12.06 -12.39
CA LEU A 181 0.18 -11.44 -12.85
C LEU A 181 1.20 -11.24 -11.72
N ALA A 182 0.80 -11.39 -10.46
CA ALA A 182 1.58 -10.96 -9.30
C ALA A 182 2.07 -9.51 -9.46
N CYS A 183 1.17 -8.64 -9.90
CA CYS A 183 1.38 -7.21 -10.07
C CYS A 183 0.29 -6.45 -9.35
N TYR A 184 0.57 -5.20 -9.03
CA TYR A 184 -0.42 -4.29 -8.45
C TYR A 184 -0.07 -2.85 -8.81
N PHE A 185 -1.06 -1.98 -8.73
CA PHE A 185 -0.84 -0.56 -8.88
C PHE A 185 -1.33 0.22 -7.66
N ASN A 186 -0.71 1.37 -7.44
CA ASN A 186 -1.15 2.35 -6.46
C ASN A 186 -1.13 3.75 -7.08
N VAL A 187 -2.04 4.60 -6.64
CA VAL A 187 -2.09 6.00 -7.05
C VAL A 187 -1.99 6.89 -5.82
N PHE A 188 -1.07 7.85 -5.89
CA PHE A 188 -0.78 8.80 -4.84
C PHE A 188 -0.97 10.22 -5.37
N PRO A 189 -2.19 10.80 -5.29
CA PRO A 189 -2.42 12.18 -5.64
C PRO A 189 -1.80 13.08 -4.56
N GLY A 190 -0.73 13.76 -4.93
CA GLY A 190 -0.10 14.77 -4.09
C GLY A 190 -0.69 16.16 -4.36
N SER A 191 -0.10 17.18 -3.74
CA SER A 191 -0.54 18.58 -3.91
C SER A 191 -0.26 19.12 -5.32
N ASP A 192 0.96 18.90 -5.82
CA ASP A 192 1.43 19.45 -7.10
C ASP A 192 1.60 18.37 -8.17
N ARG A 193 1.69 17.11 -7.78
CA ARG A 193 1.94 15.97 -8.66
C ARG A 193 1.12 14.78 -8.25
N THR A 194 0.75 13.98 -9.25
CA THR A 194 0.17 12.65 -9.03
C THR A 194 1.17 11.58 -9.44
N TYR A 195 1.35 10.60 -8.57
CA TYR A 195 2.22 9.46 -8.79
C TYR A 195 1.38 8.21 -8.97
N VAL A 196 1.65 7.48 -10.03
CA VAL A 196 1.09 6.15 -10.24
C VAL A 196 2.24 5.17 -10.23
N MET A 197 2.18 4.19 -9.35
CA MET A 197 3.17 3.11 -9.25
C MET A 197 2.53 1.81 -9.70
N LEU A 198 3.18 1.13 -10.62
CA LEU A 198 2.88 -0.22 -11.06
C LEU A 198 4.08 -1.10 -10.71
N GLU A 199 3.86 -2.14 -9.93
CA GLU A 199 4.93 -2.97 -9.38
C GLU A 199 4.57 -4.44 -9.47
N GLY A 200 5.59 -5.30 -9.53
CA GLY A 200 5.38 -6.75 -9.53
C GLY A 200 6.51 -7.54 -10.17
N LEU A 201 6.18 -8.71 -10.72
CA LEU A 201 7.12 -9.57 -11.42
C LEU A 201 7.49 -8.99 -12.78
N LYS A 202 8.80 -8.85 -13.05
CA LYS A 202 9.37 -8.28 -14.28
C LYS A 202 8.81 -8.93 -15.55
N GLU A 203 8.65 -10.24 -15.55
CA GLU A 203 8.10 -11.00 -16.68
C GLU A 203 6.67 -10.61 -17.07
N ASN A 204 5.89 -10.09 -16.12
CA ASN A 204 4.49 -9.73 -16.31
C ASN A 204 4.27 -8.22 -16.52
N MET A 205 5.33 -7.40 -16.46
CA MET A 205 5.25 -5.94 -16.61
C MET A 205 4.46 -5.50 -17.86
N PRO A 206 4.68 -6.02 -19.08
CA PRO A 206 3.95 -5.54 -20.26
C PRO A 206 2.43 -5.80 -20.15
N LYS A 207 2.03 -6.94 -19.59
CA LYS A 207 0.61 -7.27 -19.41
C LYS A 207 -0.04 -6.41 -18.34
N ALA A 208 0.68 -6.19 -17.23
CA ALA A 208 0.20 -5.33 -16.14
C ALA A 208 0.06 -3.87 -16.59
N MET A 209 0.99 -3.37 -17.42
CA MET A 209 0.89 -2.04 -18.03
C MET A 209 -0.34 -1.93 -18.93
N ALA A 210 -0.53 -2.88 -19.86
CA ALA A 210 -1.68 -2.87 -20.76
C ALA A 210 -3.01 -2.89 -19.99
N LEU A 211 -3.10 -3.71 -18.93
CA LEU A 211 -4.29 -3.77 -18.08
C LEU A 211 -4.52 -2.44 -17.32
N PHE A 212 -3.45 -1.82 -16.81
CA PHE A 212 -3.55 -0.55 -16.11
C PHE A 212 -3.96 0.59 -17.06
N GLU A 213 -3.36 0.65 -18.25
CA GLU A 213 -3.70 1.66 -19.26
C GLU A 213 -5.14 1.49 -19.78
N GLU A 214 -5.65 0.25 -19.86
CA GLU A 214 -7.05 0.01 -20.16
C GLU A 214 -7.98 0.60 -19.08
N ILE A 215 -7.62 0.46 -17.79
CA ILE A 215 -8.40 1.10 -16.71
C ILE A 215 -8.39 2.62 -16.86
N LEU A 216 -7.26 3.23 -17.16
CA LEU A 216 -7.17 4.67 -17.37
C LEU A 216 -8.00 5.15 -18.56
N ALA A 217 -8.10 4.36 -19.62
CA ALA A 217 -8.78 4.72 -20.84
C ALA A 217 -10.29 4.40 -20.86
N ASP A 218 -10.73 3.40 -20.09
CA ASP A 218 -12.07 2.81 -20.21
C ASP A 218 -12.75 2.54 -18.85
N ALA A 219 -12.32 3.21 -17.78
CA ALA A 219 -13.00 3.10 -16.50
C ALA A 219 -14.50 3.45 -16.63
N GLN A 220 -15.38 2.59 -16.11
CA GLN A 220 -16.84 2.76 -16.21
C GLN A 220 -17.41 3.27 -14.89
N VAL A 221 -18.36 4.20 -15.00
CA VAL A 221 -19.00 4.78 -13.84
C VAL A 221 -19.79 3.74 -13.04
N ASN A 222 -19.66 3.79 -11.71
CA ASN A 222 -20.41 2.98 -10.77
C ASN A 222 -20.98 3.86 -9.66
N LYS A 223 -22.27 4.24 -9.79
CA LYS A 223 -22.93 5.18 -8.87
C LYS A 223 -23.01 4.65 -7.43
N GLU A 224 -23.20 3.35 -7.27
CA GLU A 224 -23.25 2.71 -5.93
C GLU A 224 -21.88 2.80 -5.26
N ALA A 225 -20.81 2.43 -5.96
CA ALA A 225 -19.45 2.54 -5.46
C ALA A 225 -19.08 3.99 -5.08
N TYR A 226 -19.53 4.97 -5.87
CA TYR A 226 -19.35 6.38 -5.53
C TYR A 226 -20.11 6.79 -4.26
N GLY A 227 -21.37 6.37 -4.11
CA GLY A 227 -22.17 6.65 -2.91
C GLY A 227 -21.50 6.12 -1.65
N ASN A 228 -20.96 4.89 -1.70
CA ASN A 228 -20.22 4.27 -0.62
C ASN A 228 -18.92 5.05 -0.31
N LEU A 229 -18.14 5.40 -1.32
CA LEU A 229 -16.90 6.18 -1.17
C LEU A 229 -17.17 7.55 -0.53
N ALA A 230 -18.17 8.29 -1.03
CA ALA A 230 -18.55 9.59 -0.48
C ALA A 230 -18.98 9.48 0.99
N GLY A 231 -19.77 8.46 1.33
CA GLY A 231 -20.15 8.14 2.70
C GLY A 231 -18.95 7.86 3.60
N ASP A 232 -18.00 7.08 3.14
CA ASP A 232 -16.78 6.76 3.86
C ASP A 232 -15.89 8.00 4.07
N ILE A 233 -15.75 8.86 3.06
CA ILE A 233 -15.01 10.13 3.19
C ILE A 233 -15.65 11.01 4.26
N LEU A 234 -16.98 11.16 4.24
CA LEU A 234 -17.70 11.99 5.21
C LEU A 234 -17.59 11.41 6.63
N LYS A 235 -17.70 10.09 6.77
CA LYS A 235 -17.50 9.39 8.04
C LYS A 235 -16.07 9.60 8.56
N LYS A 236 -15.05 9.37 7.75
CA LYS A 236 -13.63 9.59 8.12
C LYS A 236 -13.40 11.04 8.56
N ARG A 237 -14.05 12.03 7.92
CA ARG A 237 -13.96 13.45 8.34
C ARG A 237 -14.59 13.70 9.71
N THR A 238 -15.71 13.05 9.99
CA THR A 238 -16.38 13.14 11.31
C THR A 238 -15.52 12.50 12.39
N ASP A 239 -14.99 11.31 12.14
CA ASP A 239 -14.13 10.59 13.08
C ASP A 239 -12.81 11.36 13.33
N ALA A 240 -12.24 11.98 12.28
CA ALA A 240 -11.03 12.81 12.38
C ALA A 240 -11.18 14.01 13.34
N LYS A 241 -12.40 14.56 13.49
CA LYS A 241 -12.66 15.65 14.46
C LYS A 241 -12.46 15.24 15.90
N LEU A 242 -12.57 13.93 16.19
CA LEU A 242 -12.35 13.37 17.53
C LEU A 242 -10.86 13.09 17.80
N ASN A 243 -10.00 13.20 16.81
CA ASN A 243 -8.57 12.92 16.92
C ASN A 243 -7.79 14.22 17.13
N GLN A 244 -7.25 14.43 18.33
CA GLN A 244 -6.51 15.63 18.70
C GLN A 244 -5.28 15.88 17.81
N GLY A 245 -4.51 14.84 17.50
CA GLY A 245 -3.30 14.96 16.68
C GLY A 245 -3.62 15.38 15.24
N GLN A 246 -4.68 14.81 14.64
CA GLN A 246 -5.13 15.20 13.30
C GLN A 246 -5.64 16.66 13.28
N ASN A 247 -6.37 17.08 14.30
CA ASN A 247 -6.85 18.47 14.40
C ASN A 247 -5.68 19.44 14.55
N PHE A 248 -4.69 19.10 15.38
CA PHE A 248 -3.49 19.93 15.56
C PHE A 248 -2.68 20.04 14.26
N ASN A 249 -2.47 18.93 13.55
CA ASN A 249 -1.79 18.96 12.25
C ASN A 249 -2.52 19.83 11.22
N LYS A 250 -3.86 19.77 11.17
CA LYS A 250 -4.64 20.65 10.29
C LYS A 250 -4.51 22.11 10.68
N LEU A 251 -4.46 22.41 11.98
CA LEU A 251 -4.24 23.77 12.48
C LEU A 251 -2.86 24.30 12.07
N ILE A 252 -1.81 23.48 12.19
CA ILE A 252 -0.46 23.83 11.71
C ILE A 252 -0.47 24.13 10.22
N GLN A 253 -1.08 23.24 9.42
CA GLN A 253 -1.20 23.44 7.97
C GLN A 253 -1.93 24.75 7.64
N TYR A 254 -3.01 25.05 8.36
CA TYR A 254 -3.74 26.29 8.16
C TYR A 254 -2.93 27.52 8.60
N ALA A 255 -2.18 27.44 9.70
CA ALA A 255 -1.32 28.52 10.16
C ALA A 255 -0.19 28.85 9.15
N ILE A 256 0.33 27.85 8.45
CA ILE A 256 1.38 28.04 7.43
C ILE A 256 0.80 28.57 6.11
N TRP A 257 -0.31 27.99 5.63
CA TRP A 257 -0.80 28.19 4.27
C TRP A 257 -2.11 29.03 4.19
N GLY A 258 -2.75 29.31 5.33
CA GLY A 258 -4.03 30.03 5.38
C GLY A 258 -5.15 29.29 4.65
N PRO A 259 -6.08 30.04 4.00
CA PRO A 259 -7.23 29.43 3.29
C PRO A 259 -6.85 28.51 2.12
N LYS A 260 -5.62 28.58 1.63
CA LYS A 260 -5.09 27.71 0.58
C LYS A 260 -4.41 26.46 1.13
N SER A 261 -4.59 26.17 2.42
CA SER A 261 -4.04 25.00 3.07
C SER A 261 -4.54 23.71 2.41
N PRO A 262 -3.69 22.67 2.24
CA PRO A 262 -4.13 21.35 1.82
C PRO A 262 -5.24 20.76 2.71
N ALA A 263 -5.33 21.20 3.98
CA ALA A 263 -6.38 20.79 4.90
C ALA A 263 -7.77 21.37 4.53
N THR A 264 -7.82 22.47 3.80
CA THR A 264 -9.05 23.16 3.37
C THR A 264 -9.31 23.05 1.87
N ASN A 265 -8.28 22.78 1.07
CA ASN A 265 -8.40 22.58 -0.38
C ASN A 265 -8.89 21.16 -0.71
N VAL A 266 -10.09 20.84 -0.25
CA VAL A 266 -10.75 19.54 -0.45
C VAL A 266 -12.20 19.75 -0.90
N LEU A 267 -12.79 18.76 -1.53
CA LEU A 267 -14.22 18.80 -1.85
C LEU A 267 -15.04 18.99 -0.56
N THR A 268 -15.93 19.95 -0.54
CA THR A 268 -16.87 20.18 0.57
C THR A 268 -17.86 19.02 0.69
N THR A 269 -18.60 18.96 1.80
CA THR A 269 -19.68 17.97 1.96
C THR A 269 -20.73 18.09 0.85
N ALA A 270 -21.13 19.34 0.52
CA ALA A 270 -22.12 19.59 -0.53
C ALA A 270 -21.60 19.17 -1.91
N GLU A 271 -20.36 19.51 -2.24
CA GLU A 271 -19.74 19.08 -3.50
C GLU A 271 -19.65 17.56 -3.62
N LEU A 272 -19.25 16.84 -2.54
CA LEU A 272 -19.26 15.38 -2.56
C LEU A 272 -20.63 14.77 -2.74
N GLN A 273 -21.67 15.36 -2.12
CA GLN A 273 -23.04 14.84 -2.21
C GLN A 273 -23.71 15.13 -3.56
N GLN A 274 -23.31 16.20 -4.23
CA GLN A 274 -23.91 16.67 -5.49
C GLN A 274 -23.12 16.30 -6.73
N MET A 275 -21.89 15.80 -6.56
CA MET A 275 -21.00 15.46 -7.68
C MET A 275 -21.56 14.33 -8.52
N ASP A 276 -21.56 14.53 -9.83
CA ASP A 276 -21.80 13.44 -10.78
C ASP A 276 -20.53 12.54 -10.81
N PRO A 277 -20.65 11.25 -10.49
CA PRO A 277 -19.52 10.33 -10.58
C PRO A 277 -18.84 10.27 -11.95
N GLN A 278 -19.56 10.61 -13.02
CA GLN A 278 -19.02 10.69 -14.37
C GLN A 278 -17.90 11.73 -14.46
N GLU A 279 -18.02 12.85 -13.73
CA GLU A 279 -16.96 13.87 -13.70
C GLU A 279 -15.63 13.34 -13.14
N LEU A 280 -15.68 12.37 -12.22
CA LEU A 280 -14.47 11.71 -11.67
C LEU A 280 -13.87 10.75 -12.69
N VAL A 281 -14.70 10.00 -13.40
CA VAL A 281 -14.26 9.12 -14.50
C VAL A 281 -13.62 9.93 -15.63
N ASP A 282 -14.20 11.06 -15.99
CA ASP A 282 -13.64 11.96 -17.01
C ASP A 282 -12.24 12.48 -16.62
N ARG A 283 -12.01 12.70 -15.32
CA ARG A 283 -10.67 13.07 -14.81
C ARG A 283 -9.67 11.94 -14.94
N ILE A 284 -10.10 10.71 -14.65
CA ILE A 284 -9.27 9.52 -14.83
C ILE A 284 -8.87 9.36 -16.30
N HIS A 285 -9.83 9.44 -17.21
CA HIS A 285 -9.58 9.33 -18.66
C HIS A 285 -8.65 10.41 -19.21
N LYS A 286 -8.66 11.60 -18.60
CA LYS A 286 -7.84 12.73 -19.03
C LYS A 286 -6.42 12.74 -18.45
N ILE A 287 -6.08 11.85 -17.52
CA ILE A 287 -4.81 11.93 -16.83
C ILE A 287 -3.60 11.91 -17.78
N ASN A 288 -3.66 11.09 -18.81
CA ASN A 288 -2.58 10.97 -19.79
C ASN A 288 -2.42 12.20 -20.69
N SER A 289 -3.36 13.17 -20.65
CA SER A 289 -3.23 14.43 -21.38
C SER A 289 -2.38 15.47 -20.66
N PHE A 290 -2.05 15.24 -19.39
CA PHE A 290 -1.13 16.12 -18.66
C PHE A 290 0.33 15.76 -18.90
N ASP A 291 1.19 16.77 -18.80
CA ASP A 291 2.64 16.56 -18.86
C ASP A 291 3.05 15.55 -17.79
N HIS A 292 3.80 14.55 -18.21
CA HIS A 292 4.26 13.50 -17.31
C HIS A 292 5.58 12.89 -17.77
N LYS A 293 6.19 12.15 -16.88
CA LYS A 293 7.41 11.36 -17.11
C LYS A 293 7.25 9.98 -16.52
N ILE A 294 8.04 9.04 -17.01
CA ILE A 294 8.06 7.65 -16.57
C ILE A 294 9.42 7.36 -15.92
N LEU A 295 9.37 6.69 -14.76
CA LEU A 295 10.55 6.22 -14.05
C LEU A 295 10.55 4.71 -13.98
#